data_9d9331b4287a27ed3ac217b7c02dae6f
#
_entry.id   9d9331b4287a27ed3ac217b7c02dae6f
#
_cell.length_a   1.000
_cell.length_b   1.000
_cell.length_c   1.000
_cell.angle_alpha   90.00
_cell.angle_beta   90.00
_cell.angle_gamma   90.00
#
_symmetry.space_group_name_H-M   'P 1'
#
loop_
_entity.id
_entity.type
_entity.pdbx_description
1 polymer ?
#
loop_
_entity_poly.entity_id
_entity_poly.type
_entity_poly.pdbx_seq_one_letter_code
_entity_poly.pdbx_strand_id
1 'polypeptide(L)'
;MNCIFTPEERREIIALMNREIIPAIGCTEPIAVALCVAKATETLGREPEHIEARLSANVLKNAMGVGIPGTGMTGLPIAMALGALVGKSEYELEVLKDANEASVKEGCRLIDEKRISVDLKEGIEEKLYIEIEVKAGADKAVAIISGGHTRFVSITRNDEVLFSADAPAASAGEAPAEQKDPALTLRRVWDFATTAPLDELEFILEAKRLNMNAAYESLKGDYGHAIGKLMRSESERNIMGDTLHCQIVGMTTAACDARMAGAMIPVMSNSGSGNQGLTSTVPVVVYAEQTGASHEQMVRSLILSHLTVIYIKQSLGRLSALCGCVVAATGSSCGITYLMGGGYDEVTMAVKNMIGNLAGMICDGAKPSCAMKCASGVSTAVVSALMAMNGRVIKSVEGIIDDDVDRSIRNLTDIGRDGMTQTDAMILKIMTSKS
;
A
#
# COMPACT_ATOMS: atom_id res chain seq x y z
N MET A 1 -17.61 -0.19 -28.29
CA MET A 1 -17.45 1.29 -28.33
C MET A 1 -16.09 1.60 -28.95
N ASN A 2 -15.98 2.65 -29.75
CA ASN A 2 -14.65 3.06 -30.23
C ASN A 2 -13.88 3.69 -29.07
N CYS A 3 -12.61 3.30 -28.91
CA CYS A 3 -11.71 3.89 -27.91
C CYS A 3 -11.50 5.38 -28.24
N ILE A 4 -11.67 6.24 -27.25
CA ILE A 4 -11.51 7.69 -27.40
C ILE A 4 -10.08 8.17 -27.16
N PHE A 5 -9.22 7.28 -26.66
CA PHE A 5 -7.81 7.56 -26.38
C PHE A 5 -6.93 7.21 -27.58
N THR A 6 -5.96 8.05 -27.86
CA THR A 6 -4.89 7.73 -28.81
C THR A 6 -4.02 6.57 -28.30
N PRO A 7 -3.30 5.85 -29.17
CA PRO A 7 -2.39 4.79 -28.72
C PRO A 7 -1.30 5.30 -27.76
N GLU A 8 -0.91 6.57 -27.87
CA GLU A 8 0.10 7.19 -27.00
C GLU A 8 -0.47 7.45 -25.60
N GLU A 9 -1.64 8.08 -25.48
CA GLU A 9 -2.32 8.28 -24.19
C GLU A 9 -2.59 6.96 -23.46
N ARG A 10 -2.96 5.91 -24.20
CA ARG A 10 -3.13 4.57 -23.60
C ARG A 10 -1.83 4.03 -23.04
N ARG A 11 -0.71 4.13 -23.79
CA ARG A 11 0.61 3.70 -23.32
C ARG A 11 1.04 4.45 -22.06
N GLU A 12 0.80 5.76 -21.97
CA GLU A 12 1.10 6.56 -20.79
C GLU A 12 0.29 6.11 -19.56
N ILE A 13 -1.01 5.86 -19.72
CA ILE A 13 -1.87 5.38 -18.62
C ILE A 13 -1.45 3.97 -18.19
N ILE A 14 -1.16 3.07 -19.13
CA ILE A 14 -0.69 1.70 -18.84
C ILE A 14 0.68 1.75 -18.16
N ALA A 15 1.59 2.60 -18.59
CA ALA A 15 2.89 2.78 -17.96
C ALA A 15 2.74 3.28 -16.52
N LEU A 16 1.85 4.25 -16.27
CA LEU A 16 1.49 4.68 -14.92
C LEU A 16 0.93 3.53 -14.08
N MET A 17 -0.01 2.76 -14.61
CA MET A 17 -0.58 1.61 -13.90
C MET A 17 0.47 0.56 -13.57
N ASN A 18 1.34 0.19 -14.52
CA ASN A 18 2.42 -0.80 -14.30
C ASN A 18 3.45 -0.33 -13.27
N ARG A 19 3.69 0.97 -13.15
CA ARG A 19 4.57 1.54 -12.14
C ARG A 19 3.94 1.54 -10.75
N GLU A 20 2.64 1.77 -10.64
CA GLU A 20 1.92 1.88 -9.37
C GLU A 20 1.32 0.55 -8.87
N ILE A 21 1.18 -0.44 -9.76
CA ILE A 21 0.61 -1.77 -9.46
C ILE A 21 1.74 -2.79 -9.59
N ILE A 22 2.42 -3.06 -8.48
CA ILE A 22 3.61 -3.93 -8.46
C ILE A 22 3.49 -4.99 -7.36
N PRO A 23 4.07 -6.19 -7.57
CA PRO A 23 4.15 -7.22 -6.53
C PRO A 23 4.96 -6.75 -5.32
N ALA A 24 4.55 -7.17 -4.13
CA ALA A 24 5.27 -6.90 -2.89
C ALA A 24 5.07 -8.05 -1.89
N ILE A 25 6.08 -8.34 -1.07
CA ILE A 25 6.01 -9.27 0.06
C ILE A 25 6.14 -8.46 1.35
N GLY A 26 5.15 -8.56 2.25
CA GLY A 26 5.14 -7.80 3.48
C GLY A 26 4.82 -6.31 3.30
N CYS A 27 5.19 -5.48 4.28
CA CYS A 27 5.02 -4.03 4.25
C CYS A 27 6.28 -3.36 3.70
N THR A 28 6.10 -2.38 2.83
CA THR A 28 7.21 -1.74 2.10
C THR A 28 8.13 -0.92 3.02
N GLU A 29 7.61 -0.28 4.07
CA GLU A 29 8.40 0.58 4.94
C GLU A 29 9.46 -0.20 5.75
N PRO A 30 9.13 -1.27 6.52
CA PRO A 30 10.18 -2.02 7.22
C PRO A 30 11.13 -2.73 6.27
N ILE A 31 10.68 -3.13 5.07
CA ILE A 31 11.54 -3.73 4.05
C ILE A 31 12.52 -2.70 3.48
N ALA A 32 12.07 -1.45 3.25
CA ALA A 32 12.96 -0.37 2.82
C ALA A 32 14.00 -0.02 3.91
N VAL A 33 13.62 -0.09 5.19
CA VAL A 33 14.57 0.05 6.31
C VAL A 33 15.60 -1.09 6.30
N ALA A 34 15.15 -2.35 6.15
CA ALA A 34 16.05 -3.51 6.03
C ALA A 34 16.98 -3.39 4.81
N LEU A 35 16.46 -2.90 3.66
CA LEU A 35 17.26 -2.62 2.46
C LEU A 35 18.35 -1.57 2.73
N CYS A 36 18.00 -0.51 3.46
CA CYS A 36 18.96 0.53 3.82
C CYS A 36 20.04 -0.02 4.77
N VAL A 37 19.66 -0.88 5.73
CA VAL A 37 20.61 -1.60 6.62
C VAL A 37 21.52 -2.52 5.82
N ALA A 38 20.97 -3.31 4.91
CA ALA A 38 21.75 -4.20 4.04
C ALA A 38 22.82 -3.41 3.27
N LYS A 39 22.43 -2.30 2.65
CA LYS A 39 23.35 -1.42 1.91
C LYS A 39 24.43 -0.81 2.79
N ALA A 40 24.08 -0.33 3.98
CA ALA A 40 25.06 0.21 4.92
C ALA A 40 26.04 -0.88 5.40
N THR A 41 25.55 -2.12 5.67
CA THR A 41 26.36 -3.27 6.08
C THR A 41 27.31 -3.72 4.97
N GLU A 42 26.83 -3.82 3.73
CA GLU A 42 27.66 -4.09 2.55
C GLU A 42 28.78 -3.04 2.40
N THR A 43 28.44 -1.77 2.61
CA THR A 43 29.39 -0.67 2.56
C THR A 43 30.43 -0.73 3.67
N LEU A 44 30.03 -1.11 4.88
CA LEU A 44 30.93 -1.35 6.02
C LEU A 44 31.90 -2.52 5.73
N GLY A 45 31.43 -3.58 5.04
CA GLY A 45 32.21 -4.75 4.63
C GLY A 45 32.38 -5.81 5.70
N ARG A 46 31.69 -5.71 6.83
CA ARG A 46 31.67 -6.68 7.93
C ARG A 46 30.38 -6.55 8.76
N GLU A 47 30.10 -7.53 9.62
CA GLU A 47 28.96 -7.49 10.52
C GLU A 47 29.05 -6.27 11.45
N PRO A 48 27.98 -5.44 11.56
CA PRO A 48 27.99 -4.28 12.45
C PRO A 48 27.84 -4.67 13.92
N GLU A 49 28.53 -3.97 14.82
CA GLU A 49 28.37 -4.07 16.26
C GLU A 49 27.17 -3.24 16.73
N HIS A 50 26.86 -2.13 16.03
CA HIS A 50 25.72 -1.27 16.31
C HIS A 50 25.04 -0.83 15.02
N ILE A 51 23.71 -0.78 15.05
CA ILE A 51 22.85 -0.35 13.96
C ILE A 51 21.91 0.72 14.49
N GLU A 52 22.00 1.94 13.95
CA GLU A 52 21.16 3.07 14.31
C GLU A 52 20.31 3.50 13.11
N ALA A 53 18.99 3.57 13.30
CA ALA A 53 18.06 4.08 12.30
C ALA A 53 17.49 5.43 12.75
N ARG A 54 17.53 6.43 11.86
CA ARG A 54 16.84 7.72 12.00
C ARG A 54 15.82 7.85 10.88
N LEU A 55 14.55 7.86 11.25
CA LEU A 55 13.43 7.69 10.32
C LEU A 55 12.50 8.89 10.34
N SER A 56 11.90 9.21 9.18
CA SER A 56 10.77 10.14 9.16
C SER A 56 9.58 9.60 9.95
N ALA A 57 8.74 10.50 10.42
CA ALA A 57 7.53 10.19 11.19
C ALA A 57 6.64 9.13 10.50
N ASN A 58 6.45 9.24 9.19
CA ASN A 58 5.59 8.34 8.44
C ASN A 58 6.19 6.94 8.27
N VAL A 59 7.51 6.83 8.02
CA VAL A 59 8.18 5.54 7.95
C VAL A 59 8.13 4.85 9.31
N LEU A 60 8.47 5.56 10.38
CA LEU A 60 8.43 5.03 11.75
C LEU A 60 7.02 4.53 12.10
N LYS A 61 6.00 5.36 11.90
CA LYS A 61 4.59 5.01 12.14
C LYS A 61 4.16 3.73 11.41
N ASN A 62 4.52 3.58 10.14
CA ASN A 62 4.08 2.46 9.30
C ASN A 62 4.88 1.17 9.53
N ALA A 63 6.08 1.25 10.11
CA ALA A 63 6.95 0.11 10.29
C ALA A 63 6.92 -0.49 11.71
N MET A 64 6.43 0.26 12.72
CA MET A 64 6.51 -0.15 14.14
C MET A 64 5.70 -1.40 14.50
N GLY A 65 4.54 -1.63 13.86
CA GLY A 65 3.56 -2.62 14.32
C GLY A 65 3.24 -3.73 13.34
N VAL A 66 3.94 -3.80 12.21
CA VAL A 66 3.63 -4.76 11.14
C VAL A 66 4.50 -6.01 11.24
N GLY A 67 3.95 -7.17 10.86
CA GLY A 67 4.67 -8.43 10.78
C GLY A 67 5.78 -8.38 9.72
N ILE A 68 6.96 -8.90 10.11
CA ILE A 68 8.10 -9.01 9.20
C ILE A 68 8.09 -10.38 8.54
N PRO A 69 8.18 -10.44 7.21
CA PRO A 69 8.02 -11.68 6.46
C PRO A 69 8.92 -12.82 6.94
N GLY A 70 8.32 -13.99 7.17
CA GLY A 70 9.03 -15.21 7.53
C GLY A 70 9.57 -15.28 8.96
N THR A 71 9.30 -14.27 9.81
CA THR A 71 9.90 -14.22 11.17
C THR A 71 8.93 -14.57 12.29
N GLY A 72 7.63 -14.46 12.08
CA GLY A 72 6.63 -14.52 13.16
C GLY A 72 6.71 -13.32 14.13
N MET A 73 7.57 -12.33 13.85
CA MET A 73 7.80 -11.16 14.69
C MET A 73 7.30 -9.87 14.02
N THR A 74 7.20 -8.80 14.80
CA THR A 74 6.73 -7.50 14.33
C THR A 74 7.77 -6.41 14.55
N GLY A 75 7.73 -5.38 13.69
CA GLY A 75 8.42 -4.12 13.90
C GLY A 75 9.84 -4.06 13.36
N LEU A 76 10.43 -2.88 13.50
CA LEU A 76 11.72 -2.52 12.91
C LEU A 76 12.92 -3.32 13.44
N PRO A 77 13.04 -3.63 14.74
CA PRO A 77 14.28 -4.25 15.24
C PRO A 77 14.65 -5.54 14.52
N ILE A 78 13.67 -6.44 14.30
CA ILE A 78 13.95 -7.71 13.60
C ILE A 78 14.19 -7.48 12.09
N ALA A 79 13.52 -6.54 11.46
CA ALA A 79 13.76 -6.19 10.05
C ALA A 79 15.18 -5.65 9.85
N MET A 80 15.66 -4.79 10.77
CA MET A 80 17.02 -4.24 10.77
C MET A 80 18.07 -5.32 11.01
N ALA A 81 17.85 -6.19 12.02
CA ALA A 81 18.73 -7.31 12.30
C ALA A 81 18.92 -8.21 11.06
N LEU A 82 17.82 -8.60 10.42
CA LEU A 82 17.88 -9.44 9.23
C LEU A 82 18.49 -8.72 8.03
N GLY A 83 18.26 -7.41 7.88
CA GLY A 83 18.93 -6.59 6.88
C GLY A 83 20.45 -6.65 7.00
N ALA A 84 20.97 -6.65 8.24
CA ALA A 84 22.41 -6.76 8.51
C ALA A 84 22.96 -8.18 8.33
N LEU A 85 22.19 -9.21 8.69
CA LEU A 85 22.68 -10.60 8.74
C LEU A 85 22.59 -11.31 7.38
N VAL A 86 21.50 -11.12 6.65
CA VAL A 86 21.20 -11.86 5.42
C VAL A 86 20.76 -10.97 4.26
N GLY A 87 20.52 -9.68 4.50
CA GLY A 87 20.05 -8.75 3.49
C GLY A 87 21.08 -8.55 2.37
N LYS A 88 20.59 -8.55 1.11
CA LYS A 88 21.36 -8.19 -0.07
C LYS A 88 20.67 -7.03 -0.76
N SER A 89 21.36 -5.89 -0.88
CA SER A 89 20.73 -4.68 -1.41
C SER A 89 20.31 -4.82 -2.88
N GLU A 90 20.91 -5.73 -3.64
CA GLU A 90 20.54 -6.05 -5.03
C GLU A 90 19.12 -6.65 -5.17
N TYR A 91 18.54 -7.17 -4.08
CA TYR A 91 17.19 -7.72 -4.06
C TYR A 91 16.10 -6.67 -3.84
N GLU A 92 16.48 -5.40 -3.64
CA GLU A 92 15.53 -4.31 -3.41
C GLU A 92 14.46 -4.65 -2.36
N LEU A 93 13.18 -4.59 -2.71
CA LEU A 93 12.08 -4.89 -1.78
C LEU A 93 11.89 -6.40 -1.48
N GLU A 94 12.75 -7.25 -2.00
CA GLU A 94 12.87 -8.66 -1.61
C GLU A 94 14.11 -8.94 -0.73
N VAL A 95 14.73 -7.90 -0.15
CA VAL A 95 15.99 -7.95 0.59
C VAL A 95 16.05 -9.03 1.67
N LEU A 96 14.92 -9.45 2.24
CA LEU A 96 14.82 -10.47 3.28
C LEU A 96 14.43 -11.86 2.76
N LYS A 97 14.43 -12.11 1.44
CA LYS A 97 13.99 -13.41 0.88
C LYS A 97 14.83 -14.60 1.31
N ASP A 98 16.09 -14.37 1.71
CA ASP A 98 17.00 -15.41 2.20
C ASP A 98 16.88 -15.63 3.73
N ALA A 99 15.97 -14.93 4.41
CA ALA A 99 15.74 -15.10 5.84
C ALA A 99 15.25 -16.52 6.18
N ASN A 100 15.76 -17.06 7.28
CA ASN A 100 15.45 -18.40 7.77
C ASN A 100 15.47 -18.45 9.30
N GLU A 101 15.07 -19.56 9.90
CA GLU A 101 15.00 -19.71 11.36
C GLU A 101 16.33 -19.40 12.08
N ALA A 102 17.46 -19.75 11.47
CA ALA A 102 18.77 -19.49 12.07
C ALA A 102 19.07 -17.98 12.08
N SER A 103 18.81 -17.28 10.99
CA SER A 103 18.99 -15.83 10.91
C SER A 103 18.01 -15.07 11.81
N VAL A 104 16.77 -15.55 11.97
CA VAL A 104 15.79 -14.98 12.90
C VAL A 104 16.29 -15.12 14.34
N LYS A 105 16.80 -16.31 14.73
CA LYS A 105 17.35 -16.53 16.07
C LYS A 105 18.55 -15.61 16.35
N GLU A 106 19.44 -15.46 15.38
CA GLU A 106 20.58 -14.55 15.49
C GLU A 106 20.12 -13.09 15.56
N GLY A 107 19.09 -12.71 14.77
CA GLY A 107 18.47 -11.39 14.84
C GLY A 107 17.90 -11.07 16.22
N CYS A 108 17.24 -12.04 16.88
CA CYS A 108 16.78 -11.89 18.26
C CYS A 108 17.95 -11.61 19.21
N ARG A 109 19.10 -12.29 19.03
CA ARG A 109 20.31 -12.04 19.85
C ARG A 109 20.80 -10.60 19.71
N LEU A 110 20.85 -10.05 18.48
CA LEU A 110 21.24 -8.65 18.28
C LEU A 110 20.29 -7.66 18.97
N ILE A 111 19.00 -7.99 19.01
CA ILE A 111 17.98 -7.17 19.69
C ILE A 111 18.18 -7.24 21.21
N ASP A 112 18.35 -8.44 21.77
CA ASP A 112 18.54 -8.67 23.21
C ASP A 112 19.84 -8.01 23.72
N GLU A 113 20.90 -7.99 22.90
CA GLU A 113 22.17 -7.32 23.16
C GLU A 113 22.08 -5.79 23.01
N LYS A 114 20.89 -5.24 22.66
CA LYS A 114 20.64 -3.80 22.45
C LYS A 114 21.57 -3.16 21.41
N ARG A 115 21.90 -3.90 20.36
CA ARG A 115 22.74 -3.43 19.25
C ARG A 115 21.98 -2.60 18.24
N ILE A 116 20.65 -2.49 18.38
CA ILE A 116 19.76 -1.83 17.43
C ILE A 116 19.01 -0.69 18.12
N SER A 117 19.08 0.51 17.56
CA SER A 117 18.29 1.67 17.99
C SER A 117 17.49 2.26 16.83
N VAL A 118 16.33 2.82 17.16
CA VAL A 118 15.43 3.44 16.19
C VAL A 118 14.96 4.78 16.76
N ASP A 119 15.23 5.86 16.03
CA ASP A 119 14.92 7.22 16.45
C ASP A 119 14.15 7.97 15.37
N LEU A 120 13.38 8.98 15.79
CA LEU A 120 12.74 9.92 14.90
C LEU A 120 13.79 10.91 14.37
N LYS A 121 13.85 11.10 13.06
CA LYS A 121 14.61 12.19 12.45
C LYS A 121 13.79 13.46 12.51
N GLU A 122 14.18 14.39 13.39
CA GLU A 122 13.55 15.70 13.52
C GLU A 122 13.98 16.67 12.40
N GLY A 123 13.12 17.63 12.11
CA GLY A 123 13.46 18.75 11.22
C GLY A 123 13.47 18.42 9.72
N ILE A 124 12.90 17.30 9.30
CA ILE A 124 12.77 16.95 7.88
C ILE A 124 11.31 17.07 7.42
N GLU A 125 11.13 17.61 6.20
CA GLU A 125 9.81 17.70 5.54
C GLU A 125 9.48 16.43 4.74
N GLU A 126 10.53 15.66 4.35
CA GLU A 126 10.36 14.48 3.52
C GLU A 126 9.61 13.36 4.28
N LYS A 127 8.47 12.94 3.74
CA LYS A 127 7.61 11.93 4.34
C LYS A 127 8.20 10.52 4.30
N LEU A 128 9.05 10.23 3.33
CA LEU A 128 9.76 8.97 3.19
C LEU A 128 11.26 9.24 3.29
N TYR A 129 11.81 9.13 4.49
CA TYR A 129 13.23 9.28 4.79
C TYR A 129 13.69 8.19 5.74
N ILE A 130 14.79 7.53 5.37
CA ILE A 130 15.44 6.46 6.11
C ILE A 130 16.93 6.74 6.09
N GLU A 131 17.53 6.95 7.26
CA GLU A 131 18.97 7.08 7.46
C GLU A 131 19.43 5.96 8.38
N ILE A 132 20.36 5.16 7.91
CA ILE A 132 20.94 4.06 8.67
C ILE A 132 22.43 4.32 8.85
N GLU A 133 22.88 4.30 10.10
CA GLU A 133 24.29 4.28 10.46
C GLU A 133 24.64 2.92 11.06
N VAL A 134 25.67 2.28 10.54
CA VAL A 134 26.23 1.03 11.08
C VAL A 134 27.67 1.24 11.51
N LYS A 135 28.05 0.64 12.65
CA LYS A 135 29.38 0.78 13.25
C LYS A 135 29.98 -0.57 13.60
N ALA A 136 31.29 -0.72 13.41
CA ALA A 136 32.06 -1.84 13.95
C ALA A 136 33.48 -1.36 14.27
N GLY A 137 33.87 -1.36 15.57
CA GLY A 137 35.10 -0.74 16.03
C GLY A 137 35.18 0.73 15.66
N ALA A 138 36.22 1.13 14.92
CA ALA A 138 36.43 2.50 14.46
C ALA A 138 35.76 2.81 13.11
N ASP A 139 35.28 1.78 12.39
CA ASP A 139 34.66 1.96 11.06
C ASP A 139 33.17 2.22 11.19
N LYS A 140 32.68 3.10 10.29
CA LYS A 140 31.24 3.38 10.15
C LYS A 140 30.84 3.47 8.68
N ALA A 141 29.59 3.13 8.41
CA ALA A 141 28.97 3.40 7.10
C ALA A 141 27.57 3.96 7.30
N VAL A 142 27.17 4.86 6.38
CA VAL A 142 25.83 5.45 6.38
C VAL A 142 25.21 5.25 5.02
N ALA A 143 23.95 4.84 4.98
CA ALA A 143 23.13 4.82 3.79
C ALA A 143 21.83 5.60 4.02
N ILE A 144 21.39 6.36 3.01
CA ILE A 144 20.16 7.15 3.09
C ILE A 144 19.26 6.82 1.90
N ILE A 145 18.00 6.51 2.20
CA ILE A 145 16.90 6.39 1.25
C ILE A 145 15.96 7.57 1.45
N SER A 146 15.56 8.26 0.35
CA SER A 146 14.65 9.41 0.43
C SER A 146 13.78 9.54 -0.83
N GLY A 147 12.50 9.92 -0.65
CA GLY A 147 11.53 10.17 -1.73
C GLY A 147 10.98 8.91 -2.42
N GLY A 148 11.52 7.72 -2.15
CA GLY A 148 11.06 6.43 -2.70
C GLY A 148 11.67 5.28 -1.91
N HIS A 149 10.98 4.14 -1.82
CA HIS A 149 11.37 3.02 -0.95
C HIS A 149 12.70 2.34 -1.33
N THR A 150 13.18 2.51 -2.56
CA THR A 150 14.44 1.94 -3.07
C THR A 150 15.42 3.00 -3.55
N ARG A 151 15.06 4.30 -3.41
CA ARG A 151 15.87 5.41 -3.92
C ARG A 151 16.95 5.79 -2.91
N PHE A 152 18.15 5.27 -3.07
CA PHE A 152 19.32 5.75 -2.33
C PHE A 152 19.68 7.18 -2.78
N VAL A 153 19.94 8.06 -1.83
CA VAL A 153 20.35 9.44 -2.08
C VAL A 153 21.77 9.73 -1.58
N SER A 154 22.27 8.97 -0.60
CA SER A 154 23.64 9.09 -0.11
C SER A 154 24.14 7.76 0.45
N ILE A 155 25.43 7.46 0.20
CA ILE A 155 26.16 6.33 0.80
C ILE A 155 27.55 6.81 1.16
N THR A 156 27.94 6.64 2.43
CA THR A 156 29.26 7.05 2.92
C THR A 156 29.94 5.94 3.71
N ARG A 157 31.28 5.95 3.74
CA ARG A 157 32.11 5.09 4.60
C ARG A 157 33.21 5.92 5.24
N ASN A 158 33.33 5.92 6.57
CA ASN A 158 34.33 6.68 7.31
C ASN A 158 34.41 8.16 6.87
N ASP A 159 33.21 8.79 6.65
CA ASP A 159 33.02 10.15 6.14
C ASP A 159 33.41 10.38 4.66
N GLU A 160 33.91 9.35 3.96
CA GLU A 160 34.10 9.41 2.50
C GLU A 160 32.75 9.17 1.80
N VAL A 161 32.37 10.09 0.88
CA VAL A 161 31.15 9.97 0.09
C VAL A 161 31.41 9.03 -1.08
N LEU A 162 30.78 7.85 -1.05
CA LEU A 162 30.86 6.85 -2.12
C LEU A 162 29.78 7.06 -3.20
N PHE A 163 28.62 7.59 -2.77
CA PHE A 163 27.52 7.94 -3.66
C PHE A 163 26.73 9.11 -3.12
N SER A 164 26.38 10.06 -3.99
CA SER A 164 25.44 11.16 -3.71
C SER A 164 24.58 11.42 -4.94
N ALA A 165 23.26 11.43 -4.77
CA ALA A 165 22.32 11.74 -5.86
C ALA A 165 22.43 13.21 -6.34
N ASP A 166 22.96 14.12 -5.51
CA ASP A 166 23.14 15.54 -5.81
C ASP A 166 24.54 15.86 -6.38
N ALA A 167 25.43 14.86 -6.48
CA ALA A 167 26.76 15.09 -7.10
C ALA A 167 26.58 15.35 -8.60
N PRO A 168 27.23 16.41 -9.16
CA PRO A 168 27.18 16.63 -10.60
C PRO A 168 27.78 15.42 -11.31
N ALA A 169 26.95 14.76 -12.13
CA ALA A 169 27.31 13.54 -12.84
C ALA A 169 28.51 13.80 -13.75
N ALA A 170 29.69 13.29 -13.35
CA ALA A 170 30.77 13.05 -14.28
C ALA A 170 30.32 11.87 -15.17
N SER A 171 29.82 12.20 -16.39
CA SER A 171 29.49 11.24 -17.46
C SER A 171 28.56 10.08 -17.10
N ALA A 172 27.29 10.35 -16.87
CA ALA A 172 26.20 9.39 -17.05
C ALA A 172 25.10 10.09 -17.85
N GLY A 173 24.60 9.40 -18.89
CA GLY A 173 23.63 9.94 -19.82
C GLY A 173 22.44 10.57 -19.12
N GLU A 174 21.81 11.49 -19.82
CA GLU A 174 20.64 12.27 -19.37
C GLU A 174 19.72 11.44 -18.50
N ALA A 175 19.53 11.88 -17.24
CA ALA A 175 18.47 11.34 -16.40
C ALA A 175 17.18 11.42 -17.22
N PRO A 176 16.36 10.35 -17.28
CA PRO A 176 15.10 10.41 -18.00
C PRO A 176 14.34 11.63 -17.47
N ALA A 177 13.96 12.55 -18.36
CA ALA A 177 13.09 13.67 -18.01
C ALA A 177 11.94 13.12 -17.17
N GLU A 178 11.66 13.71 -16.01
CA GLU A 178 10.51 13.34 -15.17
C GLU A 178 9.29 13.35 -16.08
N GLN A 179 8.87 12.17 -16.50
CA GLN A 179 7.72 12.02 -17.37
C GLN A 179 6.51 12.40 -16.53
N LYS A 180 5.96 13.57 -16.81
CA LYS A 180 4.82 14.09 -16.07
C LYS A 180 3.67 13.11 -16.21
N ASP A 181 3.17 12.59 -15.12
CA ASP A 181 2.07 11.64 -15.11
C ASP A 181 0.84 12.19 -15.84
N PRO A 182 0.13 11.33 -16.58
CA PRO A 182 -1.10 11.75 -17.24
C PRO A 182 -2.08 12.31 -16.21
N ALA A 183 -2.63 13.50 -16.50
CA ALA A 183 -3.66 14.10 -15.66
C ALA A 183 -4.95 13.27 -15.75
N LEU A 184 -5.36 12.69 -14.61
CA LEU A 184 -6.57 11.90 -14.51
C LEU A 184 -7.74 12.75 -13.97
N THR A 185 -8.94 12.36 -14.36
CA THR A 185 -10.23 12.72 -13.77
C THR A 185 -11.04 11.44 -13.66
N LEU A 186 -12.09 11.40 -12.85
CA LEU A 186 -12.92 10.21 -12.77
C LEU A 186 -13.53 9.84 -14.14
N ARG A 187 -13.83 10.84 -14.95
CA ARG A 187 -14.33 10.63 -16.32
C ARG A 187 -13.28 9.94 -17.21
N ARG A 188 -12.02 10.40 -17.19
CA ARG A 188 -10.94 9.75 -17.95
C ARG A 188 -10.66 8.32 -17.47
N VAL A 189 -10.75 8.08 -16.16
CA VAL A 189 -10.63 6.73 -15.57
C VAL A 189 -11.72 5.81 -16.08
N TRP A 190 -12.96 6.25 -16.05
CA TRP A 190 -14.11 5.51 -16.58
C TRP A 190 -13.97 5.22 -18.07
N ASP A 191 -13.73 6.25 -18.86
CA ASP A 191 -13.62 6.11 -20.31
C ASP A 191 -12.48 5.17 -20.69
N PHE A 192 -11.33 5.25 -20.03
CA PHE A 192 -10.21 4.32 -20.26
C PHE A 192 -10.60 2.89 -19.93
N ALA A 193 -11.13 2.63 -18.74
CA ALA A 193 -11.50 1.29 -18.30
C ALA A 193 -12.54 0.62 -19.22
N THR A 194 -13.48 1.43 -19.78
CA THR A 194 -14.60 0.89 -20.56
C THR A 194 -14.35 0.84 -22.06
N THR A 195 -13.41 1.63 -22.61
CA THR A 195 -13.23 1.74 -24.05
C THR A 195 -11.84 1.31 -24.57
N ALA A 196 -10.83 1.17 -23.71
CA ALA A 196 -9.52 0.71 -24.13
C ALA A 196 -9.59 -0.75 -24.65
N PRO A 197 -8.73 -1.13 -25.64
CA PRO A 197 -8.64 -2.50 -26.13
C PRO A 197 -8.39 -3.49 -24.99
N LEU A 198 -9.13 -4.60 -24.99
CA LEU A 198 -9.12 -5.56 -23.89
C LEU A 198 -7.74 -6.21 -23.71
N ASP A 199 -7.08 -6.55 -24.80
CA ASP A 199 -5.75 -7.15 -24.83
C ASP A 199 -4.67 -6.25 -24.20
N GLU A 200 -4.82 -4.94 -24.26
CA GLU A 200 -3.91 -4.00 -23.59
C GLU A 200 -4.14 -3.95 -22.05
N LEU A 201 -5.26 -4.47 -21.55
CA LEU A 201 -5.69 -4.40 -20.15
C LEU A 201 -5.45 -5.70 -19.34
N GLU A 202 -5.14 -6.80 -20.00
CA GLU A 202 -5.05 -8.15 -19.41
C GLU A 202 -3.98 -8.27 -18.31
N PHE A 203 -2.98 -7.40 -18.29
CA PHE A 203 -1.95 -7.37 -17.25
C PHE A 203 -2.53 -7.28 -15.83
N ILE A 204 -3.73 -6.69 -15.69
CA ILE A 204 -4.37 -6.52 -14.38
C ILE A 204 -4.77 -7.85 -13.72
N LEU A 205 -4.89 -8.92 -14.49
CA LEU A 205 -5.23 -10.25 -13.99
C LEU A 205 -4.15 -10.84 -13.09
N GLU A 206 -2.91 -10.34 -13.19
CA GLU A 206 -1.87 -10.73 -12.23
C GLU A 206 -2.21 -10.24 -10.81
N ALA A 207 -2.88 -9.09 -10.66
CA ALA A 207 -3.40 -8.64 -9.39
C ALA A 207 -4.46 -9.61 -8.83
N LYS A 208 -5.38 -10.09 -9.68
CA LYS A 208 -6.32 -11.16 -9.30
C LYS A 208 -5.58 -12.39 -8.79
N ARG A 209 -4.59 -12.89 -9.54
CA ARG A 209 -3.86 -14.11 -9.22
C ARG A 209 -3.18 -14.03 -7.86
N LEU A 210 -2.41 -12.96 -7.62
CA LEU A 210 -1.64 -12.78 -6.38
C LEU A 210 -2.56 -12.52 -5.18
N ASN A 211 -3.52 -11.61 -5.33
CA ASN A 211 -4.33 -11.15 -4.21
C ASN A 211 -5.37 -12.19 -3.77
N MET A 212 -5.92 -12.95 -4.71
CA MET A 212 -6.80 -14.07 -4.36
C MET A 212 -6.02 -15.23 -3.73
N ASN A 213 -4.80 -15.52 -4.21
CA ASN A 213 -3.94 -16.50 -3.56
C ASN A 213 -3.66 -16.14 -2.09
N ALA A 214 -3.37 -14.87 -1.82
CA ALA A 214 -3.16 -14.41 -0.44
C ALA A 214 -4.40 -14.65 0.45
N ALA A 215 -5.60 -14.42 -0.08
CA ALA A 215 -6.83 -14.69 0.64
C ALA A 215 -7.01 -16.19 0.93
N TYR A 216 -6.82 -17.06 -0.08
CA TYR A 216 -6.96 -18.50 0.08
C TYR A 216 -5.94 -19.11 1.04
N GLU A 217 -4.68 -18.71 0.95
CA GLU A 217 -3.63 -19.17 1.86
C GLU A 217 -3.88 -18.69 3.31
N SER A 218 -4.38 -17.47 3.48
CA SER A 218 -4.75 -16.93 4.79
C SER A 218 -5.82 -17.77 5.48
N LEU A 219 -6.83 -18.23 4.74
CA LEU A 219 -7.90 -19.05 5.29
C LEU A 219 -7.44 -20.45 5.77
N LYS A 220 -6.30 -20.95 5.26
CA LYS A 220 -5.70 -22.22 5.68
C LYS A 220 -4.86 -22.07 6.95
N GLY A 221 -4.27 -20.88 7.17
CA GLY A 221 -3.39 -20.59 8.28
C GLY A 221 -4.07 -19.89 9.45
N ASP A 222 -3.25 -19.39 10.38
CA ASP A 222 -3.68 -18.56 11.50
C ASP A 222 -2.85 -17.26 11.47
N TYR A 223 -3.46 -16.20 10.95
CA TYR A 223 -2.78 -14.94 10.67
C TYR A 223 -3.47 -13.76 11.33
N GLY A 224 -2.71 -12.90 11.98
CA GLY A 224 -3.14 -11.64 12.55
C GLY A 224 -4.28 -11.81 13.56
N HIS A 225 -5.40 -11.15 13.32
CA HIS A 225 -6.62 -11.31 14.13
C HIS A 225 -7.60 -12.33 13.53
N ALA A 226 -7.22 -13.01 12.43
CA ALA A 226 -8.02 -14.00 11.73
C ALA A 226 -9.45 -13.52 11.38
N ILE A 227 -9.61 -12.22 11.08
CA ILE A 227 -10.92 -11.59 10.83
C ILE A 227 -11.63 -12.26 9.64
N GLY A 228 -10.89 -12.51 8.55
CA GLY A 228 -11.45 -13.17 7.38
C GLY A 228 -11.92 -14.57 7.67
N LYS A 229 -11.18 -15.33 8.48
CA LYS A 229 -11.52 -16.67 8.91
C LYS A 229 -12.75 -16.67 9.83
N LEU A 230 -12.80 -15.74 10.79
CA LEU A 230 -13.93 -15.53 11.68
C LEU A 230 -15.21 -15.23 10.88
N MET A 231 -15.17 -14.29 9.95
CA MET A 231 -16.33 -13.89 9.13
C MET A 231 -16.86 -15.01 8.22
N ARG A 232 -16.04 -16.03 7.94
CA ARG A 232 -16.39 -17.15 7.08
C ARG A 232 -16.61 -18.46 7.84
N SER A 233 -16.50 -18.45 9.17
CA SER A 233 -16.69 -19.64 9.99
C SER A 233 -18.16 -20.09 10.04
N GLU A 234 -18.37 -21.38 10.15
CA GLU A 234 -19.72 -21.93 10.29
C GLU A 234 -20.40 -21.52 11.58
N SER A 235 -19.63 -21.37 12.67
CA SER A 235 -20.13 -20.95 13.97
C SER A 235 -20.75 -19.56 13.95
N GLU A 236 -20.23 -18.65 13.11
CA GLU A 236 -20.67 -17.26 13.06
C GLU A 236 -21.71 -16.98 11.96
N ARG A 237 -22.12 -17.99 11.20
CA ARG A 237 -23.13 -17.85 10.13
C ARG A 237 -24.46 -17.31 10.61
N ASN A 238 -24.83 -17.58 11.86
CA ASN A 238 -26.08 -17.07 12.43
C ASN A 238 -26.06 -15.54 12.62
N ILE A 239 -24.87 -14.93 12.76
CA ILE A 239 -24.68 -13.48 12.93
C ILE A 239 -24.33 -12.83 11.59
N MET A 240 -23.32 -13.37 10.89
CA MET A 240 -22.76 -12.77 9.69
C MET A 240 -23.52 -13.16 8.41
N GLY A 241 -24.19 -14.31 8.40
CA GLY A 241 -24.81 -14.89 7.21
C GLY A 241 -23.77 -15.47 6.22
N ASP A 242 -24.27 -16.07 5.15
CA ASP A 242 -23.45 -16.55 4.01
C ASP A 242 -23.82 -15.77 2.74
N THR A 243 -23.88 -14.46 2.86
CA THR A 243 -24.22 -13.56 1.77
C THR A 243 -23.00 -13.24 0.92
N LEU A 244 -23.22 -12.80 -0.32
CA LEU A 244 -22.15 -12.29 -1.18
C LEU A 244 -21.36 -11.16 -0.50
N HIS A 245 -22.05 -10.26 0.23
CA HIS A 245 -21.42 -9.22 1.03
C HIS A 245 -20.43 -9.79 2.06
N CYS A 246 -20.86 -10.81 2.83
CA CYS A 246 -20.00 -11.45 3.82
C CYS A 246 -18.79 -12.14 3.17
N GLN A 247 -18.96 -12.77 2.00
CA GLN A 247 -17.88 -13.39 1.24
C GLN A 247 -16.86 -12.35 0.75
N ILE A 248 -17.33 -11.23 0.21
CA ILE A 248 -16.47 -10.12 -0.26
C ILE A 248 -15.63 -9.58 0.90
N VAL A 249 -16.26 -9.25 2.02
CA VAL A 249 -15.56 -8.70 3.19
C VAL A 249 -14.61 -9.73 3.78
N GLY A 250 -15.06 -10.99 3.96
CA GLY A 250 -14.27 -12.06 4.55
C GLY A 250 -13.02 -12.41 3.73
N MET A 251 -13.14 -12.50 2.41
CA MET A 251 -11.97 -12.77 1.53
C MET A 251 -10.97 -11.63 1.55
N THR A 252 -11.45 -10.38 1.52
CA THR A 252 -10.56 -9.21 1.54
C THR A 252 -9.80 -9.11 2.86
N THR A 253 -10.50 -9.33 3.97
CA THR A 253 -9.87 -9.29 5.30
C THR A 253 -8.91 -10.44 5.51
N ALA A 254 -9.20 -11.65 4.99
CA ALA A 254 -8.27 -12.78 5.03
C ALA A 254 -6.94 -12.44 4.35
N ALA A 255 -6.97 -11.88 3.14
CA ALA A 255 -5.75 -11.47 2.46
C ALA A 255 -4.96 -10.40 3.26
N CYS A 256 -5.67 -9.46 3.91
CA CYS A 256 -5.05 -8.45 4.75
C CYS A 256 -4.47 -9.05 6.04
N ASP A 257 -5.15 -10.01 6.69
CA ASP A 257 -4.67 -10.72 7.88
C ASP A 257 -3.30 -11.37 7.61
N ALA A 258 -3.18 -12.15 6.52
CA ALA A 258 -1.93 -12.79 6.14
C ALA A 258 -0.80 -11.77 5.90
N ARG A 259 -1.08 -10.73 5.10
CA ARG A 259 -0.08 -9.71 4.78
C ARG A 259 0.40 -8.97 6.02
N MET A 260 -0.51 -8.53 6.90
CA MET A 260 -0.17 -7.75 8.09
C MET A 260 0.52 -8.57 9.17
N ALA A 261 0.31 -9.88 9.19
CA ALA A 261 1.02 -10.81 10.04
C ALA A 261 2.43 -11.20 9.52
N GLY A 262 2.83 -10.72 8.35
CA GLY A 262 4.14 -11.03 7.78
C GLY A 262 4.21 -12.40 7.11
N ALA A 263 3.11 -12.88 6.50
CA ALA A 263 3.16 -14.09 5.69
C ALA A 263 4.08 -13.89 4.48
N MET A 264 4.87 -14.93 4.13
CA MET A 264 5.73 -14.96 2.94
C MET A 264 4.90 -15.21 1.67
N ILE A 265 3.89 -14.38 1.47
CA ILE A 265 2.95 -14.49 0.35
C ILE A 265 2.98 -13.19 -0.44
N PRO A 266 3.32 -13.23 -1.74
CA PRO A 266 3.30 -12.02 -2.55
C PRO A 266 1.87 -11.53 -2.77
N VAL A 267 1.70 -10.23 -2.71
CA VAL A 267 0.47 -9.53 -3.06
C VAL A 267 0.73 -8.48 -4.12
N MET A 268 -0.23 -8.20 -4.96
CA MET A 268 -0.17 -7.05 -5.85
C MET A 268 -0.54 -5.79 -5.07
N SER A 269 0.38 -4.85 -5.01
CA SER A 269 0.15 -3.55 -4.37
C SER A 269 -0.55 -2.55 -5.30
N ASN A 270 -0.92 -1.40 -4.76
CA ASN A 270 -1.33 -0.23 -5.55
C ASN A 270 -0.83 1.02 -4.82
N SER A 271 -0.20 1.94 -5.56
CA SER A 271 0.31 3.22 -5.05
C SER A 271 1.15 3.07 -3.77
N GLY A 272 2.04 2.06 -3.75
CA GLY A 272 2.96 1.81 -2.65
C GLY A 272 2.37 1.09 -1.43
N SER A 273 1.14 0.55 -1.51
CA SER A 273 0.52 -0.19 -0.42
C SER A 273 -0.12 -1.50 -0.87
N GLY A 274 0.32 -2.64 -0.28
CA GLY A 274 -0.29 -3.93 -0.55
C GLY A 274 -1.75 -3.99 -0.09
N ASN A 275 -2.11 -3.39 1.05
CA ASN A 275 -3.51 -3.34 1.49
C ASN A 275 -4.40 -2.55 0.52
N GLN A 276 -3.88 -1.52 -0.13
CA GLN A 276 -4.62 -0.83 -1.20
C GLN A 276 -4.83 -1.76 -2.40
N GLY A 277 -3.79 -2.50 -2.81
CA GLY A 277 -3.91 -3.50 -3.87
C GLY A 277 -4.91 -4.61 -3.53
N LEU A 278 -4.86 -5.16 -2.31
CA LEU A 278 -5.82 -6.15 -1.84
C LEU A 278 -7.26 -5.62 -1.87
N THR A 279 -7.47 -4.42 -1.31
CA THR A 279 -8.79 -3.80 -1.18
C THR A 279 -9.37 -3.36 -2.54
N SER A 280 -8.54 -3.02 -3.52
CA SER A 280 -9.00 -2.70 -4.88
C SER A 280 -9.21 -3.94 -5.77
N THR A 281 -8.64 -5.09 -5.42
CA THR A 281 -8.73 -6.33 -6.21
C THR A 281 -9.80 -7.29 -5.70
N VAL A 282 -9.62 -7.76 -4.45
CA VAL A 282 -10.37 -8.91 -3.92
C VAL A 282 -11.87 -8.69 -3.92
N PRO A 283 -12.43 -7.53 -3.51
CA PRO A 283 -13.86 -7.28 -3.55
C PRO A 283 -14.45 -7.39 -4.94
N VAL A 284 -13.75 -6.85 -5.92
CA VAL A 284 -14.18 -6.84 -7.33
C VAL A 284 -14.17 -8.26 -7.90
N VAL A 285 -13.09 -9.03 -7.64
CA VAL A 285 -12.95 -10.42 -8.09
C VAL A 285 -14.05 -11.30 -7.49
N VAL A 286 -14.24 -11.24 -6.17
CA VAL A 286 -15.25 -12.06 -5.48
C VAL A 286 -16.64 -11.73 -6.01
N TYR A 287 -16.97 -10.44 -6.18
CA TYR A 287 -18.25 -10.04 -6.77
C TYR A 287 -18.42 -10.60 -8.17
N ALA A 288 -17.44 -10.42 -9.05
CA ALA A 288 -17.49 -10.87 -10.43
C ALA A 288 -17.63 -12.39 -10.57
N GLU A 289 -16.86 -13.17 -9.78
CA GLU A 289 -16.93 -14.63 -9.80
C GLU A 289 -18.28 -15.15 -9.30
N GLN A 290 -18.81 -14.59 -8.22
CA GLN A 290 -20.07 -15.02 -7.64
C GLN A 290 -21.30 -14.64 -8.48
N THR A 291 -21.19 -13.59 -9.28
CA THR A 291 -22.29 -13.16 -10.17
C THR A 291 -22.15 -13.69 -11.61
N GLY A 292 -21.08 -14.45 -11.92
CA GLY A 292 -20.85 -15.01 -13.23
C GLY A 292 -20.50 -13.94 -14.29
N ALA A 293 -19.82 -12.88 -13.89
CA ALA A 293 -19.38 -11.84 -14.82
C ALA A 293 -18.46 -12.40 -15.91
N SER A 294 -18.55 -11.84 -17.12
CA SER A 294 -17.67 -12.23 -18.23
C SER A 294 -16.22 -11.86 -17.96
N HIS A 295 -15.29 -12.48 -18.70
CA HIS A 295 -13.87 -12.16 -18.66
C HIS A 295 -13.62 -10.66 -18.90
N GLU A 296 -14.24 -10.09 -19.91
CA GLU A 296 -14.14 -8.65 -20.20
C GLU A 296 -14.64 -7.79 -19.05
N GLN A 297 -15.79 -8.12 -18.45
CA GLN A 297 -16.32 -7.39 -17.30
C GLN A 297 -15.36 -7.46 -16.10
N MET A 298 -14.75 -8.62 -15.83
CA MET A 298 -13.73 -8.79 -14.78
C MET A 298 -12.54 -7.86 -15.02
N VAL A 299 -11.94 -7.89 -16.22
CA VAL A 299 -10.77 -7.08 -16.55
C VAL A 299 -11.11 -5.59 -16.42
N ARG A 300 -12.18 -5.13 -17.04
CA ARG A 300 -12.58 -3.71 -17.03
C ARG A 300 -12.91 -3.21 -15.62
N SER A 301 -13.58 -4.01 -14.82
CA SER A 301 -13.91 -3.64 -13.43
C SER A 301 -12.65 -3.52 -12.55
N LEU A 302 -11.66 -4.39 -12.77
CA LEU A 302 -10.37 -4.30 -12.08
C LEU A 302 -9.58 -3.05 -12.51
N ILE A 303 -9.52 -2.75 -13.82
CA ILE A 303 -8.89 -1.52 -14.32
C ILE A 303 -9.56 -0.30 -13.70
N LEU A 304 -10.90 -0.23 -13.73
CA LEU A 304 -11.67 0.88 -13.15
C LEU A 304 -11.35 1.05 -11.65
N SER A 305 -11.33 -0.05 -10.90
CA SER A 305 -11.02 -0.04 -9.48
C SER A 305 -9.60 0.48 -9.21
N HIS A 306 -8.60 -0.12 -9.85
CA HIS A 306 -7.19 0.21 -9.62
C HIS A 306 -6.81 1.62 -10.11
N LEU A 307 -7.30 2.03 -11.26
CA LEU A 307 -7.00 3.36 -11.82
C LEU A 307 -7.70 4.47 -11.02
N THR A 308 -8.89 4.21 -10.45
CA THR A 308 -9.53 5.14 -9.49
C THR A 308 -8.66 5.35 -8.26
N VAL A 309 -8.04 4.30 -7.72
CA VAL A 309 -7.12 4.41 -6.59
C VAL A 309 -5.92 5.29 -6.96
N ILE A 310 -5.29 5.03 -8.11
CA ILE A 310 -4.15 5.81 -8.59
C ILE A 310 -4.54 7.28 -8.76
N TYR A 311 -5.68 7.55 -9.36
CA TYR A 311 -6.20 8.90 -9.53
C TYR A 311 -6.35 9.66 -8.20
N ILE A 312 -6.99 9.07 -7.21
CA ILE A 312 -7.15 9.69 -5.89
C ILE A 312 -5.77 9.90 -5.23
N LYS A 313 -4.86 8.93 -5.38
CA LYS A 313 -3.51 9.00 -4.81
C LYS A 313 -2.61 10.05 -5.47
N GLN A 314 -2.83 10.40 -6.73
CA GLN A 314 -2.13 11.53 -7.37
C GLN A 314 -2.34 12.84 -6.61
N SER A 315 -3.54 13.07 -6.05
CA SER A 315 -3.87 14.27 -5.27
C SER A 315 -3.53 14.14 -3.79
N LEU A 316 -3.74 12.95 -3.19
CA LEU A 316 -3.52 12.71 -1.76
C LEU A 316 -2.03 12.58 -1.39
N GLY A 317 -1.22 12.08 -2.31
CA GLY A 317 0.16 11.69 -2.06
C GLY A 317 0.29 10.27 -1.49
N ARG A 318 1.53 9.74 -1.43
CA ARG A 318 1.79 8.34 -1.04
C ARG A 318 1.51 8.08 0.44
N LEU A 319 1.89 9.01 1.31
CA LEU A 319 1.74 8.90 2.77
C LEU A 319 0.86 10.04 3.30
N SER A 320 -0.14 9.68 4.10
CA SER A 320 -1.07 10.62 4.72
C SER A 320 -1.68 10.03 6.00
N ALA A 321 -2.30 10.88 6.82
CA ALA A 321 -3.09 10.42 7.96
C ALA A 321 -4.49 9.87 7.56
N LEU A 322 -4.95 10.09 6.33
CA LEU A 322 -6.14 9.43 5.81
C LEU A 322 -5.80 7.97 5.47
N CYS A 323 -6.63 7.04 5.93
CA CYS A 323 -6.40 5.62 5.72
C CYS A 323 -6.47 5.24 4.23
N GLY A 324 -5.44 4.52 3.73
CA GLY A 324 -5.41 4.02 2.35
C GLY A 324 -6.57 3.07 2.01
N CYS A 325 -7.17 2.40 3.00
CA CYS A 325 -8.36 1.58 2.80
C CYS A 325 -9.56 2.40 2.30
N VAL A 326 -9.69 3.68 2.68
CA VAL A 326 -10.75 4.58 2.17
C VAL A 326 -10.63 4.74 0.67
N VAL A 327 -9.41 5.06 0.21
CA VAL A 327 -9.10 5.28 -1.21
C VAL A 327 -9.34 3.99 -2.01
N ALA A 328 -8.81 2.87 -1.51
CA ALA A 328 -8.89 1.59 -2.20
C ALA A 328 -10.32 1.03 -2.25
N ALA A 329 -11.08 1.19 -1.17
CA ALA A 329 -12.49 0.81 -1.13
C ALA A 329 -13.35 1.69 -2.05
N THR A 330 -12.98 2.96 -2.26
CA THR A 330 -13.63 3.81 -3.26
C THR A 330 -13.39 3.25 -4.66
N GLY A 331 -12.18 2.79 -4.97
CA GLY A 331 -11.89 2.10 -6.24
C GLY A 331 -12.74 0.85 -6.41
N SER A 332 -12.78 -0.05 -5.42
CA SER A 332 -13.58 -1.28 -5.51
C SER A 332 -15.09 -0.99 -5.58
N SER A 333 -15.59 0.08 -4.95
CA SER A 333 -16.96 0.52 -5.12
C SER A 333 -17.29 0.85 -6.59
N CYS A 334 -16.37 1.53 -7.31
CA CYS A 334 -16.51 1.80 -8.73
C CYS A 334 -16.56 0.50 -9.56
N GLY A 335 -15.62 -0.44 -9.29
CA GLY A 335 -15.59 -1.73 -9.99
C GLY A 335 -16.87 -2.57 -9.77
N ILE A 336 -17.36 -2.61 -8.52
CA ILE A 336 -18.60 -3.32 -8.16
C ILE A 336 -19.81 -2.65 -8.82
N THR A 337 -19.90 -1.31 -8.83
CA THR A 337 -20.97 -0.57 -9.49
C THR A 337 -21.02 -0.89 -10.99
N TYR A 338 -19.86 -0.93 -11.66
CA TYR A 338 -19.77 -1.35 -13.06
C TYR A 338 -20.26 -2.80 -13.27
N LEU A 339 -19.88 -3.73 -12.42
CA LEU A 339 -20.33 -5.14 -12.47
C LEU A 339 -21.83 -5.29 -12.22
N MET A 340 -22.46 -4.39 -11.47
CA MET A 340 -23.91 -4.31 -11.30
C MET A 340 -24.64 -3.76 -12.54
N GLY A 341 -23.90 -3.34 -13.57
CA GLY A 341 -24.46 -2.72 -14.79
C GLY A 341 -24.61 -1.21 -14.70
N GLY A 342 -24.03 -0.57 -13.68
CA GLY A 342 -24.02 0.89 -13.55
C GLY A 342 -23.13 1.56 -14.59
N GLY A 343 -23.54 2.76 -15.01
CA GLY A 343 -22.79 3.64 -15.89
C GLY A 343 -21.92 4.64 -15.12
N TYR A 344 -21.43 5.64 -15.82
CA TYR A 344 -20.60 6.70 -15.24
C TYR A 344 -21.30 7.46 -14.10
N ASP A 345 -22.60 7.70 -14.26
CA ASP A 345 -23.38 8.45 -13.26
C ASP A 345 -23.49 7.66 -11.95
N GLU A 346 -23.74 6.35 -12.01
CA GLU A 346 -23.78 5.48 -10.83
C GLU A 346 -22.41 5.35 -10.17
N VAL A 347 -21.32 5.28 -10.95
CA VAL A 347 -19.95 5.32 -10.42
C VAL A 347 -19.67 6.64 -9.70
N THR A 348 -20.10 7.77 -10.27
CA THR A 348 -20.02 9.09 -9.63
C THR A 348 -20.76 9.12 -8.29
N MET A 349 -21.98 8.57 -8.25
CA MET A 349 -22.78 8.47 -7.01
C MET A 349 -22.07 7.58 -5.97
N ALA A 350 -21.52 6.43 -6.38
CA ALA A 350 -20.80 5.53 -5.50
C ALA A 350 -19.58 6.20 -4.87
N VAL A 351 -18.79 6.95 -5.63
CA VAL A 351 -17.65 7.73 -5.11
C VAL A 351 -18.09 8.75 -4.05
N LYS A 352 -19.14 9.52 -4.33
CA LYS A 352 -19.68 10.50 -3.36
C LYS A 352 -20.16 9.82 -2.08
N ASN A 353 -20.85 8.68 -2.18
CA ASN A 353 -21.31 7.89 -1.04
C ASN A 353 -20.12 7.37 -0.18
N MET A 354 -19.04 6.93 -0.84
CA MET A 354 -17.80 6.51 -0.16
C MET A 354 -17.15 7.65 0.62
N ILE A 355 -17.01 8.82 -0.01
CA ILE A 355 -16.39 10.00 0.60
C ILE A 355 -17.22 10.46 1.82
N GLY A 356 -18.54 10.61 1.66
CA GLY A 356 -19.41 11.07 2.72
C GLY A 356 -19.46 10.14 3.94
N ASN A 357 -19.15 8.85 3.76
CA ASN A 357 -19.12 7.88 4.86
C ASN A 357 -17.74 7.77 5.53
N LEU A 358 -16.65 7.69 4.76
CA LEU A 358 -15.34 7.24 5.27
C LEU A 358 -14.28 8.35 5.40
N ALA A 359 -14.61 9.62 5.17
CA ALA A 359 -13.65 10.72 5.22
C ALA A 359 -12.88 10.84 6.56
N GLY A 360 -13.45 10.34 7.66
CA GLY A 360 -12.86 10.37 9.00
C GLY A 360 -12.03 9.16 9.40
N MET A 361 -11.81 8.18 8.53
CA MET A 361 -11.00 7.00 8.89
C MET A 361 -9.51 7.35 8.87
N ILE A 362 -8.89 7.47 10.05
CA ILE A 362 -7.47 7.79 10.18
C ILE A 362 -6.57 6.56 10.00
N CYS A 363 -5.33 6.83 9.53
CA CYS A 363 -4.25 5.85 9.42
C CYS A 363 -3.29 6.01 10.61
N ASP A 364 -3.21 5.01 11.46
CA ASP A 364 -2.31 4.93 12.61
C ASP A 364 -1.23 3.85 12.41
N GLY A 365 -0.73 3.71 11.19
CA GLY A 365 0.33 2.78 10.80
C GLY A 365 -0.16 1.41 10.36
N ALA A 366 0.74 0.64 9.73
CA ALA A 366 0.45 -0.72 9.29
C ALA A 366 0.54 -1.70 10.47
N LYS A 367 -0.48 -2.55 10.63
CA LYS A 367 -0.61 -3.51 11.73
C LYS A 367 -1.73 -4.52 11.49
N PRO A 368 -1.80 -5.65 12.22
CA PRO A 368 -2.83 -6.66 12.02
C PRO A 368 -4.26 -6.12 12.03
N SER A 369 -4.57 -5.14 12.90
CA SER A 369 -5.91 -4.52 12.93
C SER A 369 -6.29 -3.73 11.66
N CYS A 370 -5.39 -3.57 10.67
CA CYS A 370 -5.76 -3.03 9.37
C CYS A 370 -6.81 -3.88 8.65
N ALA A 371 -6.89 -5.19 8.93
CA ALA A 371 -7.94 -6.06 8.41
C ALA A 371 -9.35 -5.56 8.81
N MET A 372 -9.51 -5.02 10.03
CA MET A 372 -10.77 -4.40 10.48
C MET A 372 -11.12 -3.14 9.65
N LYS A 373 -10.12 -2.31 9.33
CA LYS A 373 -10.32 -1.13 8.47
C LYS A 373 -10.68 -1.52 7.04
N CYS A 374 -10.06 -2.59 6.52
CA CYS A 374 -10.44 -3.16 5.23
C CYS A 374 -11.89 -3.66 5.26
N ALA A 375 -12.31 -4.37 6.32
CA ALA A 375 -13.69 -4.81 6.49
C ALA A 375 -14.69 -3.64 6.41
N SER A 376 -14.44 -2.58 7.17
CA SER A 376 -15.29 -1.38 7.17
C SER A 376 -15.34 -0.71 5.79
N GLY A 377 -14.16 -0.54 5.16
CA GLY A 377 -14.05 0.09 3.83
C GLY A 377 -14.80 -0.70 2.76
N VAL A 378 -14.58 -2.02 2.70
CA VAL A 378 -15.19 -2.89 1.68
C VAL A 378 -16.68 -3.07 1.91
N SER A 379 -17.12 -3.19 3.17
CA SER A 379 -18.55 -3.20 3.49
C SER A 379 -19.23 -1.92 3.00
N THR A 380 -18.62 -0.75 3.25
CA THR A 380 -19.10 0.54 2.74
C THR A 380 -19.08 0.59 1.21
N ALA A 381 -18.08 -0.02 0.54
CA ALA A 381 -17.99 -0.05 -0.91
C ALA A 381 -19.19 -0.75 -1.56
N VAL A 382 -19.58 -1.91 -1.01
CA VAL A 382 -20.77 -2.65 -1.48
C VAL A 382 -22.05 -1.85 -1.24
N VAL A 383 -22.21 -1.26 -0.04
CA VAL A 383 -23.38 -0.45 0.29
C VAL A 383 -23.46 0.80 -0.60
N SER A 384 -22.33 1.47 -0.85
CA SER A 384 -22.26 2.66 -1.72
C SER A 384 -22.63 2.34 -3.18
N ALA A 385 -22.19 1.19 -3.70
CA ALA A 385 -22.58 0.69 -5.01
C ALA A 385 -24.09 0.39 -5.08
N LEU A 386 -24.63 -0.31 -4.08
CA LEU A 386 -26.07 -0.59 -3.99
C LEU A 386 -26.90 0.70 -3.92
N MET A 387 -26.48 1.69 -3.13
CA MET A 387 -27.13 2.99 -3.05
C MET A 387 -27.15 3.66 -4.42
N ALA A 388 -26.00 3.70 -5.11
CA ALA A 388 -25.86 4.31 -6.42
C ALA A 388 -26.79 3.65 -7.46
N MET A 389 -26.83 2.31 -7.51
CA MET A 389 -27.71 1.55 -8.40
C MET A 389 -29.20 1.77 -8.13
N ASN A 390 -29.56 2.28 -6.95
CA ASN A 390 -30.93 2.67 -6.59
C ASN A 390 -31.13 4.20 -6.67
N GLY A 391 -30.25 4.94 -7.34
CA GLY A 391 -30.34 6.39 -7.51
C GLY A 391 -30.19 7.17 -6.19
N ARG A 392 -29.53 6.58 -5.18
CA ARG A 392 -29.30 7.21 -3.87
C ARG A 392 -27.87 7.71 -3.78
N VAL A 393 -27.72 9.02 -3.55
CA VAL A 393 -26.42 9.69 -3.46
C VAL A 393 -26.43 10.75 -2.36
N ILE A 394 -25.29 10.86 -1.64
CA ILE A 394 -25.02 11.96 -0.72
C ILE A 394 -24.85 13.25 -1.56
N LYS A 395 -25.61 14.29 -1.23
CA LYS A 395 -25.71 15.51 -2.02
C LYS A 395 -24.71 16.58 -1.55
N SER A 396 -24.49 17.60 -2.36
CA SER A 396 -23.57 18.71 -2.10
C SER A 396 -23.94 19.56 -0.87
N VAL A 397 -25.13 19.42 -0.35
CA VAL A 397 -25.52 20.04 0.94
C VAL A 397 -25.06 19.24 2.18
N GLU A 398 -24.45 18.06 1.99
CA GLU A 398 -24.05 17.14 3.05
C GLU A 398 -22.52 17.13 3.18
N GLY A 399 -21.99 17.87 4.14
CA GLY A 399 -20.57 17.84 4.50
C GLY A 399 -19.63 18.34 3.41
N ILE A 400 -18.64 17.51 3.03
CA ILE A 400 -17.57 17.89 2.09
C ILE A 400 -17.86 17.51 0.63
N ILE A 401 -19.06 17.02 0.35
CA ILE A 401 -19.46 16.61 -0.99
C ILE A 401 -19.76 17.83 -1.86
N ASP A 402 -19.36 17.78 -3.11
CA ASP A 402 -19.66 18.78 -4.14
C ASP A 402 -20.53 18.14 -5.25
N ASP A 403 -21.18 18.97 -6.08
CA ASP A 403 -21.92 18.48 -7.24
C ASP A 403 -20.96 17.86 -8.28
N ASP A 404 -19.75 18.40 -8.40
CA ASP A 404 -18.66 17.82 -9.16
C ASP A 404 -17.93 16.75 -8.32
N VAL A 405 -17.88 15.52 -8.84
CA VAL A 405 -17.22 14.39 -8.16
C VAL A 405 -15.71 14.58 -8.01
N ASP A 406 -15.04 15.18 -8.98
CA ASP A 406 -13.61 15.45 -8.93
C ASP A 406 -13.29 16.53 -7.88
N ARG A 407 -14.21 17.46 -7.61
CA ARG A 407 -14.14 18.38 -6.48
C ARG A 407 -14.35 17.67 -5.16
N SER A 408 -15.30 16.74 -5.07
CA SER A 408 -15.49 15.92 -3.86
C SER A 408 -14.24 15.11 -3.54
N ILE A 409 -13.56 14.54 -4.55
CA ILE A 409 -12.29 13.85 -4.39
C ILE A 409 -11.20 14.82 -3.91
N ARG A 410 -11.10 16.01 -4.50
CA ARG A 410 -10.12 17.02 -4.04
C ARG A 410 -10.38 17.45 -2.60
N ASN A 411 -11.62 17.71 -2.22
CA ASN A 411 -11.98 18.05 -0.83
C ASN A 411 -11.49 16.98 0.16
N LEU A 412 -11.70 15.70 -0.16
CA LEU A 412 -11.21 14.58 0.65
C LEU A 412 -9.68 14.55 0.70
N THR A 413 -9.01 14.72 -0.44
CA THR A 413 -7.54 14.63 -0.52
C THR A 413 -6.85 15.81 0.13
N ASP A 414 -7.40 17.01 0.05
CA ASP A 414 -6.89 18.21 0.73
C ASP A 414 -6.98 18.07 2.25
N ILE A 415 -8.09 17.53 2.77
CA ILE A 415 -8.21 17.19 4.19
C ILE A 415 -7.15 16.15 4.58
N GLY A 416 -6.99 15.08 3.79
CA GLY A 416 -6.04 14.01 4.08
C GLY A 416 -4.57 14.44 3.98
N ARG A 417 -4.23 15.29 3.02
CA ARG A 417 -2.87 15.76 2.76
C ARG A 417 -2.46 16.91 3.70
N ASP A 418 -3.33 17.91 3.82
CA ASP A 418 -3.02 19.18 4.47
C ASP A 418 -3.74 19.33 5.83
N GLY A 419 -5.03 19.00 5.88
CA GLY A 419 -5.85 19.14 7.07
C GLY A 419 -5.50 18.17 8.21
N MET A 420 -4.96 17.00 7.89
CA MET A 420 -4.61 15.97 8.89
C MET A 420 -3.14 16.00 9.33
N THR A 421 -2.35 17.03 9.03
CA THR A 421 -0.92 17.11 9.40
C THR A 421 -0.72 17.05 10.92
N GLN A 422 -1.51 17.78 11.68
CA GLN A 422 -1.45 17.74 13.16
C GLN A 422 -1.94 16.40 13.71
N THR A 423 -2.93 15.79 13.08
CA THR A 423 -3.43 14.45 13.43
C THR A 423 -2.32 13.42 13.27
N ASP A 424 -1.56 13.48 12.17
CA ASP A 424 -0.45 12.55 11.90
C ASP A 424 0.66 12.68 12.96
N ALA A 425 1.05 13.92 13.31
CA ALA A 425 2.01 14.19 14.38
C ALA A 425 1.53 13.69 15.76
N MET A 426 0.24 13.89 16.07
CA MET A 426 -0.35 13.42 17.33
C MET A 426 -0.40 11.89 17.40
N ILE A 427 -0.76 11.21 16.31
CA ILE A 427 -0.75 9.75 16.23
C ILE A 427 0.67 9.22 16.52
N LEU A 428 1.69 9.76 15.86
CA LEU A 428 3.06 9.35 16.11
C LEU A 428 3.47 9.55 17.56
N LYS A 429 3.19 10.73 18.13
CA LYS A 429 3.46 11.01 19.54
C LYS A 429 2.83 9.99 20.47
N ILE A 430 1.55 9.63 20.24
CA ILE A 430 0.85 8.60 21.02
C ILE A 430 1.55 7.24 20.83
N MET A 431 1.91 6.87 19.61
CA MET A 431 2.53 5.57 19.32
C MET A 431 3.92 5.43 19.97
N THR A 432 4.72 6.48 19.97
CA THR A 432 6.08 6.48 20.53
C THR A 432 6.13 6.70 22.05
N SER A 433 5.04 7.15 22.67
CA SER A 433 4.94 7.35 24.12
C SER A 433 4.37 6.14 24.88
N LYS A 434 4.05 5.05 24.21
CA LYS A 434 3.60 3.82 24.87
C LYS A 434 4.80 3.12 25.51
N SER A 435 4.67 2.82 26.78
CA SER A 435 5.60 2.00 27.56
C SER A 435 5.43 0.51 27.25
#